data_0d3e96bb31207bb462c4c023f3417a8d
#
_entry.id   0d3e96bb31207bb462c4c023f3417a8d
#
_cell.length_a   1.000
_cell.length_b   1.000
_cell.length_c   1.000
_cell.angle_alpha   90.00
_cell.angle_beta   90.00
_cell.angle_gamma   90.00
#
_symmetry.space_group_name_H-M   'P 1'
#
loop_
_entity.id
_entity.type
_entity.pdbx_description
1 polymer ?
#
loop_
_entity_poly.entity_id
_entity_poly.type
_entity_poly.pdbx_seq_one_letter_code
_entity_poly.pdbx_strand_id
1 'polypeptide(L)'
;KPVEVRIPDYDRAAPHGTGGIKAGLNYAMSLHPIMEAHRAGFNENMYLDPATRTKVEETGGANIIFIKDNGKTLVTPKSDSILPSITRRSICYLAENYLDMKVEHREVLLEEVENGEFDEMGLCGTAAVISPVGRINDHGKEINIKAGMEEMGPQTKKLYDTLTGV
;
A
#
# COMPACT_ATOMS: atom_id res chain seq x y z
N LYS A 1 6.09 13.88 3.04
CA LYS A 1 5.76 14.19 1.65
C LYS A 1 5.30 12.91 0.95
N PRO A 2 4.23 12.95 0.14
CA PRO A 2 3.76 11.78 -0.58
C PRO A 2 4.81 11.21 -1.54
N VAL A 3 4.79 9.89 -1.68
CA VAL A 3 5.71 9.16 -2.55
C VAL A 3 5.02 8.74 -3.85
N GLU A 4 5.82 8.46 -4.87
CA GLU A 4 5.36 7.90 -6.13
C GLU A 4 5.83 6.45 -6.23
N VAL A 5 4.90 5.54 -6.50
CA VAL A 5 5.20 4.12 -6.67
C VAL A 5 4.97 3.70 -8.12
N ARG A 6 5.63 2.64 -8.56
CA ARG A 6 5.37 2.05 -9.88
C ARG A 6 4.89 0.61 -9.73
N ILE A 7 4.21 0.13 -10.77
CA ILE A 7 3.86 -1.28 -10.90
C ILE A 7 4.96 -1.93 -11.76
N PRO A 8 5.76 -2.86 -11.19
CA PRO A 8 6.85 -3.49 -11.94
C PRO A 8 6.37 -4.69 -12.75
N ASP A 9 7.22 -5.18 -13.64
CA ASP A 9 6.99 -6.43 -14.38
C ASP A 9 7.37 -7.68 -13.57
N TYR A 10 7.78 -7.48 -12.33
CA TYR A 10 8.20 -8.54 -11.41
C TYR A 10 7.11 -8.90 -10.43
N ASP A 11 7.14 -10.14 -9.96
CA ASP A 11 6.30 -10.60 -8.87
C ASP A 11 7.08 -10.55 -7.55
N ARG A 12 6.40 -10.22 -6.45
CA ARG A 12 7.02 -10.23 -5.13
C ARG A 12 7.17 -11.66 -4.58
N ALA A 13 6.18 -12.49 -4.84
CA ALA A 13 6.12 -13.86 -4.35
C ALA A 13 5.27 -14.73 -5.28
N ALA A 14 5.52 -16.03 -5.28
CA ALA A 14 4.69 -16.99 -6.01
C ALA A 14 3.29 -17.12 -5.38
N PRO A 15 2.25 -17.52 -6.14
CA PRO A 15 0.87 -17.62 -5.63
C PRO A 15 0.73 -18.51 -4.40
N HIS A 16 1.47 -19.62 -4.36
CA HIS A 16 1.49 -20.57 -3.23
C HIS A 16 2.87 -20.65 -2.60
N GLY A 17 3.58 -19.51 -2.58
CA GLY A 17 4.94 -19.42 -2.05
C GLY A 17 4.99 -18.93 -0.61
N THR A 18 6.09 -18.28 -0.27
CA THR A 18 6.43 -17.85 1.09
C THR A 18 6.13 -16.39 1.36
N GLY A 19 5.33 -15.72 0.51
CA GLY A 19 5.07 -14.28 0.61
C GLY A 19 4.50 -13.84 1.96
N GLY A 20 3.67 -14.67 2.58
CA GLY A 20 3.09 -14.40 3.90
C GLY A 20 4.03 -14.67 5.08
N ILE A 21 5.25 -15.14 4.83
CA ILE A 21 6.24 -15.50 5.84
C ILE A 21 7.39 -14.50 5.79
N LYS A 22 7.88 -14.06 6.94
CA LYS A 22 9.04 -13.16 6.99
C LYS A 22 10.32 -13.96 6.70
N ALA A 23 10.63 -14.13 5.42
CA ALA A 23 11.78 -14.90 4.95
C ALA A 23 12.71 -14.02 4.11
N GLY A 24 14.02 -14.21 4.29
CA GLY A 24 15.05 -13.43 3.58
C GLY A 24 14.96 -13.55 2.05
N LEU A 25 14.53 -14.69 1.54
CA LEU A 25 14.38 -14.90 0.10
C LEU A 25 13.35 -13.98 -0.54
N ASN A 26 12.29 -13.57 0.18
CA ASN A 26 11.30 -12.62 -0.32
C ASN A 26 11.93 -11.24 -0.54
N TYR A 27 12.80 -10.83 0.36
CA TYR A 27 13.52 -9.55 0.25
C TYR A 27 14.57 -9.59 -0.85
N ALA A 28 15.27 -10.73 -0.99
CA ALA A 28 16.25 -10.92 -2.05
C ALA A 28 15.61 -10.79 -3.45
N MET A 29 14.42 -11.34 -3.64
CA MET A 29 13.68 -11.24 -4.90
C MET A 29 13.28 -9.80 -5.23
N SER A 30 13.03 -8.96 -4.23
CA SER A 30 12.61 -7.57 -4.43
C SER A 30 13.78 -6.59 -4.59
N LEU A 31 15.02 -7.01 -4.37
CA LEU A 31 16.20 -6.13 -4.39
C LEU A 31 16.46 -5.53 -5.77
N HIS A 32 16.49 -6.35 -6.81
CA HIS A 32 16.71 -5.86 -8.16
C HIS A 32 15.56 -4.95 -8.64
N PRO A 33 14.28 -5.32 -8.48
CA PRO A 33 13.17 -4.44 -8.83
C PRO A 33 13.18 -3.08 -8.13
N ILE A 34 13.55 -3.01 -6.84
CA ILE A 34 13.59 -1.73 -6.13
C ILE A 34 14.73 -0.84 -6.63
N MET A 35 15.86 -1.44 -6.97
CA MET A 35 16.97 -0.69 -7.55
C MET A 35 16.58 -0.09 -8.91
N GLU A 36 15.88 -0.84 -9.74
CA GLU A 36 15.34 -0.33 -11.00
C GLU A 36 14.35 0.80 -10.79
N ALA A 37 13.45 0.66 -9.81
CA ALA A 37 12.46 1.69 -9.48
C ALA A 37 13.17 3.00 -9.08
N HIS A 38 14.18 2.93 -8.21
CA HIS A 38 14.94 4.09 -7.77
C HIS A 38 15.69 4.76 -8.92
N ARG A 39 16.28 3.99 -9.82
CA ARG A 39 16.94 4.53 -11.03
C ARG A 39 15.97 5.25 -11.94
N ALA A 40 14.72 4.80 -12.00
CA ALA A 40 13.66 5.43 -12.80
C ALA A 40 12.99 6.60 -12.07
N GLY A 41 13.39 6.92 -10.84
CA GLY A 41 12.87 8.05 -10.06
C GLY A 41 11.68 7.74 -9.17
N PHE A 42 11.34 6.46 -9.00
CA PHE A 42 10.24 6.05 -8.12
C PHE A 42 10.74 5.67 -6.72
N ASN A 43 9.86 5.79 -5.73
CA ASN A 43 10.21 5.52 -4.34
C ASN A 43 10.10 4.03 -3.99
N GLU A 44 9.12 3.32 -4.59
CA GLU A 44 8.84 1.93 -4.27
C GLU A 44 8.09 1.25 -5.42
N ASN A 45 8.06 -0.08 -5.40
CA ASN A 45 7.23 -0.90 -6.29
C ASN A 45 5.96 -1.34 -5.56
N MET A 46 4.82 -1.17 -6.22
CA MET A 46 3.55 -1.77 -5.78
C MET A 46 3.34 -3.05 -6.58
N TYR A 47 3.32 -4.18 -5.91
CA TYR A 47 3.17 -5.47 -6.56
C TYR A 47 1.70 -5.85 -6.73
N LEU A 48 1.43 -6.55 -7.83
CA LEU A 48 0.13 -7.16 -8.09
C LEU A 48 0.21 -8.66 -7.79
N ASP A 49 -0.94 -9.31 -7.68
CA ASP A 49 -0.97 -10.75 -7.49
C ASP A 49 -0.32 -11.46 -8.70
N PRO A 50 0.52 -12.48 -8.46
CA PRO A 50 1.25 -13.12 -9.55
C PRO A 50 0.39 -14.01 -10.44
N ALA A 51 -0.78 -14.44 -9.95
CA ALA A 51 -1.67 -15.32 -10.71
C ALA A 51 -2.43 -14.58 -11.81
N THR A 52 -3.03 -13.42 -11.51
CA THR A 52 -3.87 -12.68 -12.45
C THR A 52 -3.36 -11.29 -12.79
N ARG A 53 -2.49 -10.72 -11.95
CA ARG A 53 -1.95 -9.35 -12.05
C ARG A 53 -3.04 -8.27 -12.11
N THR A 54 -4.15 -8.52 -11.43
CA THR A 54 -5.29 -7.61 -11.35
C THR A 54 -5.57 -7.10 -9.94
N LYS A 55 -4.97 -7.73 -8.93
CA LYS A 55 -5.21 -7.40 -7.53
C LYS A 55 -3.98 -6.76 -6.93
N VAL A 56 -4.19 -5.69 -6.16
CA VAL A 56 -3.12 -5.01 -5.42
C VAL A 56 -2.72 -5.86 -4.22
N GLU A 57 -1.43 -6.09 -4.03
CA GLU A 57 -0.93 -6.80 -2.85
C GLU A 57 -0.22 -5.85 -1.89
N GLU A 58 1.10 -5.80 -1.95
CA GLU A 58 1.89 -4.94 -1.08
C GLU A 58 3.12 -4.41 -1.83
N THR A 59 3.91 -3.56 -1.19
CA THR A 59 5.21 -3.16 -1.72
C THR A 59 6.29 -4.12 -1.25
N GLY A 60 7.52 -3.92 -1.70
CA GLY A 60 8.66 -4.73 -1.26
C GLY A 60 8.92 -4.64 0.25
N GLY A 61 8.63 -3.50 0.86
CA GLY A 61 8.95 -3.24 2.26
C GLY A 61 7.78 -2.80 3.15
N ALA A 62 6.56 -2.69 2.61
CA ALA A 62 5.43 -2.14 3.36
C ALA A 62 4.10 -2.69 2.89
N ASN A 63 3.15 -2.78 3.81
CA ASN A 63 1.76 -3.08 3.50
C ASN A 63 1.05 -1.82 2.97
N ILE A 64 -0.09 -1.99 2.32
CA ILE A 64 -0.84 -0.89 1.71
C ILE A 64 -2.18 -0.71 2.43
N ILE A 65 -2.58 0.54 2.63
CA ILE A 65 -3.92 0.92 3.06
C ILE A 65 -4.52 1.91 2.08
N PHE A 66 -5.84 1.86 1.92
CA PHE A 66 -6.61 2.81 1.14
C PHE A 66 -7.71 3.41 2.00
N ILE A 67 -8.10 4.64 1.71
CA ILE A 67 -9.22 5.31 2.38
C ILE A 67 -10.21 5.76 1.32
N LYS A 68 -11.48 5.47 1.55
CA LYS A 68 -12.57 5.84 0.63
C LYS A 68 -13.78 6.38 1.41
N ASP A 69 -14.83 6.73 0.68
CA ASP A 69 -16.09 7.24 1.24
C ASP A 69 -15.88 8.49 2.10
N ASN A 70 -15.07 9.44 1.62
CA ASN A 70 -14.76 10.70 2.31
C ASN A 70 -14.16 10.46 3.71
N GLY A 71 -13.31 9.47 3.84
CA GLY A 71 -12.62 9.15 5.08
C GLY A 71 -13.38 8.23 6.02
N LYS A 72 -14.50 7.65 5.59
CA LYS A 72 -15.32 6.78 6.43
C LYS A 72 -14.91 5.32 6.41
N THR A 73 -14.18 4.88 5.38
CA THR A 73 -13.82 3.48 5.18
C THR A 73 -12.33 3.34 4.93
N LEU A 74 -11.70 2.45 5.69
CA LEU A 74 -10.31 2.03 5.47
C LEU A 74 -10.32 0.64 4.84
N VAL A 75 -9.61 0.48 3.73
CA VAL A 75 -9.52 -0.80 3.00
C VAL A 75 -8.06 -1.24 2.99
N THR A 76 -7.83 -2.51 3.30
CA THR A 76 -6.48 -3.09 3.18
C THR A 76 -6.54 -4.39 2.38
N PRO A 77 -5.60 -4.61 1.44
CA PRO A 77 -5.56 -5.81 0.64
C PRO A 77 -5.41 -7.08 1.47
N LYS A 78 -6.16 -8.12 1.09
CA LYS A 78 -6.10 -9.45 1.70
C LYS A 78 -5.55 -10.45 0.70
N SER A 79 -4.48 -11.16 1.07
CA SER A 79 -3.88 -12.23 0.29
C SER A 79 -3.00 -13.08 1.20
N ASP A 80 -2.91 -14.38 0.91
CA ASP A 80 -2.02 -15.28 1.64
C ASP A 80 -0.54 -15.01 1.36
N SER A 81 -0.26 -14.24 0.31
CA SER A 81 1.09 -13.82 -0.07
C SER A 81 1.54 -12.53 0.59
N ILE A 82 0.65 -11.84 1.32
CA ILE A 82 0.97 -10.58 2.00
C ILE A 82 1.49 -10.88 3.41
N LEU A 83 2.62 -10.26 3.75
CA LEU A 83 3.20 -10.39 5.09
C LEU A 83 2.30 -9.72 6.14
N PRO A 84 1.88 -10.44 7.19
CA PRO A 84 1.15 -9.83 8.30
C PRO A 84 1.98 -8.72 8.96
N SER A 85 1.36 -7.56 9.19
CA SER A 85 2.02 -6.39 9.76
C SER A 85 1.35 -5.97 11.07
N ILE A 86 2.15 -5.81 12.12
CA ILE A 86 1.67 -5.28 13.40
C ILE A 86 1.23 -3.82 13.23
N THR A 87 1.97 -3.03 12.47
CA THR A 87 1.62 -1.63 12.18
C THR A 87 0.27 -1.53 11.48
N ARG A 88 0.03 -2.36 10.46
CA ARG A 88 -1.26 -2.40 9.76
C ARG A 88 -2.40 -2.79 10.70
N ARG A 89 -2.21 -3.79 11.54
CA ARG A 89 -3.21 -4.20 12.54
C ARG A 89 -3.53 -3.06 13.51
N SER A 90 -2.52 -2.36 13.99
CA SER A 90 -2.68 -1.22 14.88
C SER A 90 -3.46 -0.09 14.20
N ILE A 91 -3.16 0.20 12.94
CA ILE A 91 -3.87 1.21 12.16
C ILE A 91 -5.34 0.83 11.97
N CYS A 92 -5.62 -0.42 11.62
CA CYS A 92 -6.99 -0.91 11.49
C CYS A 92 -7.77 -0.83 12.81
N TYR A 93 -7.13 -1.20 13.91
CA TYR A 93 -7.73 -1.10 15.25
C TYR A 93 -8.07 0.35 15.62
N LEU A 94 -7.13 1.27 15.39
CA LEU A 94 -7.35 2.69 15.69
C LEU A 94 -8.45 3.29 14.80
N ALA A 95 -8.47 2.95 13.53
CA ALA A 95 -9.50 3.41 12.60
C ALA A 95 -10.89 2.99 13.07
N GLU A 96 -11.07 1.72 13.43
CA GLU A 96 -12.35 1.16 13.85
C GLU A 96 -12.79 1.66 15.23
N ASN A 97 -11.89 1.74 16.21
CA ASN A 97 -12.24 2.01 17.59
C ASN A 97 -12.12 3.47 18.02
N TYR A 98 -11.31 4.28 17.34
CA TYR A 98 -11.05 5.68 17.73
C TYR A 98 -11.46 6.71 16.68
N LEU A 99 -11.58 6.33 15.42
CA LEU A 99 -11.92 7.25 14.33
C LEU A 99 -13.25 6.93 13.67
N ASP A 100 -14.02 5.99 14.21
CA ASP A 100 -15.34 5.55 13.70
C ASP A 100 -15.32 5.18 12.20
N MET A 101 -14.23 4.58 11.75
CA MET A 101 -14.09 4.12 10.38
C MET A 101 -14.56 2.68 10.25
N LYS A 102 -15.17 2.35 9.11
CA LYS A 102 -15.38 0.96 8.71
C LYS A 102 -14.06 0.41 8.18
N VAL A 103 -13.68 -0.78 8.60
CA VAL A 103 -12.45 -1.45 8.09
C VAL A 103 -12.85 -2.64 7.24
N GLU A 104 -12.35 -2.67 5.99
CA GLU A 104 -12.53 -3.77 5.05
C GLU A 104 -11.18 -4.42 4.77
N HIS A 105 -11.04 -5.69 5.13
CA HIS A 105 -9.88 -6.51 4.79
C HIS A 105 -10.31 -7.46 3.69
N ARG A 106 -10.04 -7.09 2.43
CA ARG A 106 -10.53 -7.78 1.24
C ARG A 106 -9.55 -7.66 0.08
N GLU A 107 -9.79 -8.43 -0.97
CA GLU A 107 -9.06 -8.24 -2.21
C GLU A 107 -9.36 -6.85 -2.78
N VAL A 108 -8.32 -6.16 -3.25
CA VAL A 108 -8.44 -4.84 -3.88
C VAL A 108 -8.00 -4.96 -5.33
N LEU A 109 -8.90 -4.63 -6.25
CA LEU A 109 -8.58 -4.65 -7.68
C LEU A 109 -7.87 -3.38 -8.09
N LEU A 110 -6.88 -3.50 -8.97
CA LEU A 110 -6.20 -2.34 -9.55
C LEU A 110 -7.20 -1.42 -10.26
N GLU A 111 -8.23 -1.98 -10.86
CA GLU A 111 -9.32 -1.24 -11.51
C GLU A 111 -10.01 -0.28 -10.55
N GLU A 112 -10.24 -0.68 -9.29
CA GLU A 112 -10.83 0.22 -8.28
C GLU A 112 -9.95 1.46 -8.04
N VAL A 113 -8.64 1.26 -8.03
CA VAL A 113 -7.68 2.36 -7.87
C VAL A 113 -7.68 3.26 -9.12
N GLU A 114 -7.68 2.67 -10.30
CA GLU A 114 -7.72 3.40 -11.58
C GLU A 114 -9.00 4.22 -11.74
N ASN A 115 -10.13 3.71 -11.25
CA ASN A 115 -11.43 4.38 -11.34
C ASN A 115 -11.61 5.50 -10.31
N GLY A 116 -10.61 5.73 -9.44
CA GLY A 116 -10.67 6.79 -8.44
C GLY A 116 -11.60 6.52 -7.28
N GLU A 117 -11.85 5.24 -6.94
CA GLU A 117 -12.72 4.86 -5.82
C GLU A 117 -12.09 5.18 -4.47
N PHE A 118 -10.76 5.37 -4.41
CA PHE A 118 -10.05 5.67 -3.18
C PHE A 118 -9.59 7.13 -3.12
N ASP A 119 -9.83 7.77 -1.98
CA ASP A 119 -9.47 9.16 -1.75
C ASP A 119 -8.01 9.32 -1.33
N GLU A 120 -7.48 8.36 -0.56
CA GLU A 120 -6.14 8.37 -0.02
C GLU A 120 -5.51 6.98 -0.08
N MET A 121 -4.19 6.93 -0.13
CA MET A 121 -3.42 5.70 -0.10
C MET A 121 -2.19 5.89 0.77
N GLY A 122 -1.82 4.86 1.54
CA GLY A 122 -0.64 4.90 2.38
C GLY A 122 0.10 3.58 2.40
N LEU A 123 1.40 3.66 2.70
CA LEU A 123 2.27 2.51 2.95
C LEU A 123 2.52 2.40 4.44
N CYS A 124 2.28 1.21 5.00
CA CYS A 124 2.45 0.95 6.43
C CYS A 124 3.69 0.11 6.67
N GLY A 125 4.61 0.61 7.49
CA GLY A 125 5.82 -0.13 7.83
C GLY A 125 6.40 0.31 9.16
N THR A 126 7.31 -0.48 9.71
CA THR A 126 7.92 -0.22 11.02
C THR A 126 8.76 1.06 11.01
N ALA A 127 9.48 1.32 9.94
CA ALA A 127 10.42 2.44 9.86
C ALA A 127 9.73 3.80 9.72
N ALA A 128 8.70 3.89 8.88
CA ALA A 128 8.04 5.15 8.55
C ALA A 128 6.63 5.29 9.10
N VAL A 129 6.13 4.27 9.79
CA VAL A 129 4.75 4.15 10.30
C VAL A 129 3.73 4.19 9.15
N ILE A 130 3.43 5.36 8.60
CA ILE A 130 2.63 5.54 7.38
C ILE A 130 3.31 6.53 6.46
N SER A 131 3.53 6.11 5.21
CA SER A 131 4.00 7.00 4.13
C SER A 131 2.87 7.18 3.13
N PRO A 132 2.40 8.41 2.87
CA PRO A 132 1.34 8.63 1.91
C PRO A 132 1.82 8.38 0.48
N VAL A 133 0.93 7.85 -0.37
CA VAL A 133 1.17 7.67 -1.80
C VAL A 133 0.29 8.66 -2.56
N GLY A 134 0.90 9.45 -3.42
CA GLY A 134 0.17 10.45 -4.21
C GLY A 134 -0.05 10.05 -5.66
N ARG A 135 0.77 9.14 -6.18
CA ARG A 135 0.70 8.71 -7.58
C ARG A 135 1.24 7.31 -7.78
N ILE A 136 0.61 6.57 -8.69
CA ILE A 136 1.05 5.24 -9.11
C ILE A 136 1.35 5.30 -10.60
N ASN A 137 2.50 4.79 -11.02
CA ASN A 137 2.84 4.66 -12.43
C ASN A 137 2.68 3.22 -12.89
N ASP A 138 1.76 2.99 -13.80
CA ASP A 138 1.50 1.69 -14.41
C ASP A 138 2.00 1.70 -15.84
N HIS A 139 3.30 1.38 -16.03
CA HIS A 139 3.95 1.29 -17.33
C HIS A 139 3.77 2.56 -18.18
N GLY A 140 3.97 3.72 -17.56
CA GLY A 140 3.82 5.02 -18.19
C GLY A 140 2.44 5.66 -18.04
N LYS A 141 1.43 4.91 -17.59
CA LYS A 141 0.11 5.45 -17.25
C LYS A 141 0.14 5.94 -15.81
N GLU A 142 -0.13 7.23 -15.60
CA GLU A 142 -0.20 7.80 -14.26
C GLU A 142 -1.59 7.61 -13.66
N ILE A 143 -1.64 7.03 -12.47
CA ILE A 143 -2.84 6.91 -11.66
C ILE A 143 -2.67 7.87 -10.49
N ASN A 144 -3.41 8.97 -10.48
CA ASN A 144 -3.32 9.96 -9.43
C ASN A 144 -4.28 9.63 -8.29
N ILE A 145 -3.75 9.59 -7.08
CA ILE A 145 -4.56 9.48 -5.87
C ILE A 145 -5.15 10.86 -5.59
N LYS A 146 -6.41 10.91 -5.18
CA LYS A 146 -7.15 12.16 -5.00
C LYS A 146 -6.47 13.14 -4.03
N ALA A 147 -5.84 12.62 -2.96
CA ALA A 147 -5.09 13.45 -2.02
C ALA A 147 -3.83 14.10 -2.62
N GLY A 148 -3.28 13.52 -3.71
CA GLY A 148 -2.21 14.13 -4.50
C GLY A 148 -0.81 14.01 -3.93
N MET A 149 0.13 14.69 -4.59
CA MET A 149 1.58 14.61 -4.31
C MET A 149 2.12 15.74 -3.41
N GLU A 150 1.28 16.69 -3.03
CA GLU A 150 1.75 17.86 -2.26
C GLU A 150 1.88 17.56 -0.78
N GLU A 151 0.84 16.98 -0.18
CA GLU A 151 0.80 16.70 1.25
C GLU A 151 0.05 15.39 1.55
N MET A 152 0.21 14.91 2.78
CA MET A 152 -0.52 13.75 3.29
C MET A 152 -2.01 14.05 3.35
N GLY A 153 -2.86 13.11 2.92
CA GLY A 153 -4.30 13.25 3.01
C GLY A 153 -4.79 13.36 4.46
N PRO A 154 -5.94 14.00 4.69
CA PRO A 154 -6.39 14.33 6.05
C PRO A 154 -6.66 13.11 6.94
N GLN A 155 -7.19 12.03 6.39
CA GLN A 155 -7.48 10.83 7.19
C GLN A 155 -6.20 10.03 7.46
N THR A 156 -5.31 9.94 6.49
CA THR A 156 -3.99 9.33 6.67
C THR A 156 -3.22 10.06 7.76
N LYS A 157 -3.30 11.39 7.77
CA LYS A 157 -2.67 12.21 8.81
C LYS A 157 -3.27 11.94 10.19
N LYS A 158 -4.59 11.82 10.30
CA LYS A 158 -5.25 11.46 11.57
C LYS A 158 -4.79 10.12 12.09
N LEU A 159 -4.69 9.12 11.22
CA LEU A 159 -4.18 7.78 11.60
C LEU A 159 -2.74 7.86 12.08
N TYR A 160 -1.90 8.59 11.35
CA TYR A 160 -0.50 8.78 11.71
C TYR A 160 -0.36 9.46 13.08
N ASP A 161 -1.06 10.57 13.30
CA ASP A 161 -1.01 11.32 14.53
C ASP A 161 -1.52 10.48 15.72
N THR A 162 -2.62 9.76 15.54
CA THR A 162 -3.19 8.90 16.56
C THR A 162 -2.24 7.76 16.94
N LEU A 163 -1.63 7.13 15.94
CA LEU A 163 -0.71 6.00 16.17
C LEU A 163 0.60 6.45 16.82
N THR A 164 1.10 7.63 16.49
CA THR A 164 2.34 8.17 17.06
C THR A 164 2.14 8.94 18.37
N GLY A 165 0.92 9.18 18.78
CA GLY A 165 0.61 9.89 20.01
C GLY A 165 0.75 11.41 19.92
N VAL A 166 0.69 11.93 18.73
CA VAL A 166 0.80 13.38 18.47
C VAL A 166 -0.55 14.06 18.47
#